data_b4360abef1f58b63ce38f59302e2cabc
#
_entry.id   b4360abef1f58b63ce38f59302e2cabc
#
_cell.length_a   1.000
_cell.length_b   1.000
_cell.length_c   1.000
_cell.angle_alpha   90.00
_cell.angle_beta   90.00
_cell.angle_gamma   90.00
#
_symmetry.space_group_name_H-M   'P 1'
#
loop_
_entity.id
_entity.type
_entity.pdbx_description
1 polymer ?
#
loop_
_entity_poly.entity_id
_entity_poly.type
_entity_poly.pdbx_seq_one_letter_code
_entity_poly.pdbx_strand_id
1 'polypeptide(L)'
;DRTGPHVVHASRLTDEFADTAVTLLQALPRLTDQFPGIRLWILGDGNRYAEVARLAEEVNRKLGREAARAVGHRLDVPAFFNLADCVVAVARTATEAMLCERPVIIAGEGGYRGILTPERIPLYAGANFTAREGGTPLNPAVLAADIASLLAPGNEAERQRLGRAGREFVVASLSIESVTARILDVYAEVL
;
A
#
# COMPACT_ATOMS: atom_id res chain seq x y z
N ASP A 1 5.05 -19.58 11.67
CA ASP A 1 4.55 -18.85 12.87
C ASP A 1 4.47 -17.38 12.58
N ARG A 2 3.25 -16.81 12.57
CA ARG A 2 3.03 -15.40 12.34
C ARG A 2 3.18 -14.65 13.66
N THR A 3 4.35 -14.07 13.89
CA THR A 3 4.69 -13.44 15.18
C THR A 3 4.15 -12.00 15.34
N GLY A 4 3.44 -11.44 14.34
CA GLY A 4 2.88 -10.10 14.40
C GLY A 4 2.29 -9.64 13.06
N PRO A 5 1.77 -8.40 12.98
CA PRO A 5 1.18 -7.87 11.76
C PRO A 5 2.24 -7.52 10.70
N HIS A 6 1.83 -7.61 9.43
CA HIS A 6 2.67 -7.33 8.27
C HIS A 6 2.12 -6.14 7.50
N VAL A 7 2.97 -5.15 7.27
CA VAL A 7 2.72 -4.02 6.37
C VAL A 7 3.58 -4.19 5.12
N VAL A 8 2.98 -4.01 3.95
CA VAL A 8 3.69 -4.12 2.67
C VAL A 8 3.61 -2.79 1.91
N HIS A 9 4.73 -2.37 1.37
CA HIS A 9 4.85 -1.29 0.41
C HIS A 9 5.54 -1.80 -0.84
N ALA A 10 4.97 -1.53 -2.00
CA ALA A 10 5.59 -1.90 -3.28
C ALA A 10 5.53 -0.70 -4.24
N SER A 11 6.69 -0.25 -4.70
CA SER A 11 6.82 0.86 -5.64
C SER A 11 8.18 0.81 -6.36
N ARG A 12 8.33 1.59 -7.40
CA ARG A 12 9.68 1.97 -7.86
C ARG A 12 10.36 2.77 -6.74
N LEU A 13 11.64 2.51 -6.48
CA LEU A 13 12.43 3.24 -5.49
C LEU A 13 13.32 4.27 -6.20
N THR A 14 12.67 5.18 -6.92
CA THR A 14 13.32 6.30 -7.61
C THR A 14 13.09 7.60 -6.84
N ASP A 15 13.73 8.69 -7.27
CA ASP A 15 13.59 10.02 -6.66
C ASP A 15 12.14 10.47 -6.52
N GLU A 16 11.27 10.07 -7.44
CA GLU A 16 9.85 10.43 -7.43
C GLU A 16 9.01 9.58 -6.46
N PHE A 17 9.41 8.33 -6.16
CA PHE A 17 8.53 7.36 -5.51
C PHE A 17 9.06 6.80 -4.19
N ALA A 18 10.35 6.96 -3.87
CA ALA A 18 10.97 6.36 -2.69
C ALA A 18 10.55 7.03 -1.37
N ASP A 19 10.04 8.26 -1.39
CA ASP A 19 9.72 9.02 -0.18
C ASP A 19 8.66 8.34 0.70
N THR A 20 7.75 7.57 0.10
CA THR A 20 6.79 6.77 0.87
C THR A 20 7.49 5.67 1.67
N ALA A 21 8.45 4.97 1.06
CA ALA A 21 9.25 3.95 1.75
C ALA A 21 10.05 4.58 2.91
N VAL A 22 10.67 5.73 2.68
CA VAL A 22 11.41 6.49 3.71
C VAL A 22 10.47 6.90 4.85
N THR A 23 9.28 7.42 4.53
CA THR A 23 8.27 7.83 5.52
C THR A 23 7.78 6.65 6.35
N LEU A 24 7.58 5.47 5.74
CA LEU A 24 7.22 4.24 6.44
C LEU A 24 8.31 3.79 7.41
N LEU A 25 9.58 3.86 7.00
CA LEU A 25 10.71 3.55 7.88
C LEU A 25 10.80 4.52 9.07
N GLN A 26 10.49 5.79 8.86
CA GLN A 26 10.41 6.80 9.94
C GLN A 26 9.20 6.57 10.87
N ALA A 27 8.09 6.02 10.35
CA ALA A 27 6.89 5.69 11.11
C ALA A 27 7.07 4.42 11.96
N LEU A 28 7.90 3.49 11.52
CA LEU A 28 8.01 2.13 12.07
C LEU A 28 8.35 2.08 13.57
N PRO A 29 9.24 2.91 14.14
CA PRO A 29 9.48 2.89 15.59
C PRO A 29 8.22 3.10 16.43
N ARG A 30 7.35 4.05 16.03
CA ARG A 30 6.07 4.29 16.72
C ARG A 30 5.11 3.10 16.62
N LEU A 31 5.15 2.37 15.51
CA LEU A 31 4.35 1.18 15.31
C LEU A 31 4.87 0.00 16.13
N THR A 32 6.17 -0.11 16.32
CA THR A 32 6.76 -1.18 17.14
C THR A 32 6.45 -1.04 18.62
N ASP A 33 6.20 0.16 19.12
CA ASP A 33 5.76 0.39 20.51
C ASP A 33 4.37 -0.22 20.77
N GLN A 34 3.49 -0.19 19.76
CA GLN A 34 2.13 -0.73 19.84
C GLN A 34 2.04 -2.20 19.38
N PHE A 35 2.85 -2.56 18.40
CA PHE A 35 2.88 -3.89 17.76
C PHE A 35 4.31 -4.44 17.75
N PRO A 36 4.83 -4.98 18.86
CA PRO A 36 6.23 -5.43 18.97
C PRO A 36 6.67 -6.42 17.89
N GLY A 37 5.71 -7.21 17.34
CA GLY A 37 5.97 -8.18 16.26
C GLY A 37 5.82 -7.65 14.85
N ILE A 38 5.50 -6.36 14.65
CA ILE A 38 5.25 -5.79 13.31
C ILE A 38 6.44 -5.97 12.37
N ARG A 39 6.14 -6.25 11.10
CA ARG A 39 7.11 -6.30 10.00
C ARG A 39 6.69 -5.42 8.85
N LEU A 40 7.64 -4.64 8.33
CA LEU A 40 7.50 -3.82 7.14
C LEU A 40 8.31 -4.45 5.99
N TRP A 41 7.62 -4.78 4.90
CA TRP A 41 8.23 -5.27 3.68
C TRP A 41 8.19 -4.16 2.63
N ILE A 42 9.36 -3.82 2.07
CA ILE A 42 9.49 -2.81 1.01
C ILE A 42 9.98 -3.51 -0.23
N LEU A 43 9.10 -3.57 -1.25
CA LEU A 43 9.35 -4.19 -2.53
C LEU A 43 9.61 -3.11 -3.59
N GLY A 44 10.57 -3.37 -4.44
CA GLY A 44 10.89 -2.53 -5.57
C GLY A 44 12.38 -2.25 -5.73
N ASP A 45 12.72 -1.61 -6.83
CA ASP A 45 14.07 -1.27 -7.21
C ASP A 45 14.12 0.14 -7.82
N GLY A 46 15.30 0.70 -7.92
CA GLY A 46 15.54 2.03 -8.46
C GLY A 46 16.80 2.67 -7.91
N ASN A 47 17.09 3.90 -8.35
CA ASN A 47 18.31 4.61 -7.98
C ASN A 47 18.41 4.94 -6.48
N ARG A 48 17.30 4.90 -5.72
CA ARG A 48 17.27 5.08 -4.26
C ARG A 48 17.13 3.79 -3.46
N TYR A 49 17.18 2.62 -4.12
CA TYR A 49 17.09 1.34 -3.40
C TYR A 49 18.14 1.19 -2.30
N ALA A 50 19.41 1.52 -2.60
CA ALA A 50 20.49 1.41 -1.62
C ALA A 50 20.29 2.33 -0.39
N GLU A 51 19.72 3.51 -0.60
CA GLU A 51 19.34 4.42 0.49
C GLU A 51 18.26 3.80 1.38
N VAL A 52 17.18 3.28 0.76
CA VAL A 52 16.05 2.67 1.49
C VAL A 52 16.52 1.43 2.27
N ALA A 53 17.35 0.58 1.66
CA ALA A 53 17.91 -0.60 2.31
C ALA A 53 18.76 -0.22 3.52
N ARG A 54 19.65 0.76 3.39
CA ARG A 54 20.47 1.30 4.50
C ARG A 54 19.60 1.86 5.63
N LEU A 55 18.55 2.62 5.31
CA LEU A 55 17.62 3.14 6.31
C LEU A 55 16.88 2.03 7.03
N ALA A 56 16.46 0.96 6.33
CA ALA A 56 15.82 -0.20 6.95
C ALA A 56 16.78 -0.88 7.96
N GLU A 57 18.06 -1.07 7.60
CA GLU A 57 19.08 -1.61 8.51
C GLU A 57 19.32 -0.71 9.72
N GLU A 58 19.34 0.61 9.54
CA GLU A 58 19.49 1.56 10.66
C GLU A 58 18.31 1.49 11.62
N VAL A 59 17.08 1.42 11.11
CA VAL A 59 15.88 1.24 11.93
C VAL A 59 15.93 -0.09 12.68
N ASN A 60 16.27 -1.19 12.00
CA ASN A 60 16.43 -2.51 12.61
C ASN A 60 17.44 -2.52 13.76
N ARG A 61 18.60 -1.86 13.55
CA ARG A 61 19.65 -1.73 14.56
C ARG A 61 19.16 -0.96 15.79
N LYS A 62 18.41 0.13 15.58
CA LYS A 62 17.81 0.91 16.68
C LYS A 62 16.78 0.12 17.46
N LEU A 63 16.01 -0.73 16.77
CA LEU A 63 14.96 -1.57 17.37
C LEU A 63 15.50 -2.89 17.96
N GLY A 64 16.76 -3.24 17.72
CA GLY A 64 17.35 -4.49 18.17
C GLY A 64 16.79 -5.75 17.51
N ARG A 65 16.07 -5.62 16.39
CA ARG A 65 15.47 -6.73 15.63
C ARG A 65 15.22 -6.37 14.17
N GLU A 66 15.01 -7.37 13.32
CA GLU A 66 14.57 -7.16 11.93
C GLU A 66 13.07 -6.84 11.91
N ALA A 67 12.74 -5.55 11.87
CA ALA A 67 11.37 -5.04 11.75
C ALA A 67 11.04 -4.53 10.33
N ALA A 68 12.04 -4.16 9.56
CA ALA A 68 11.91 -3.72 8.16
C ALA A 68 12.86 -4.46 7.24
N ARG A 69 12.42 -4.74 6.02
CA ARG A 69 13.27 -5.34 5.00
C ARG A 69 12.95 -4.76 3.61
N ALA A 70 13.97 -4.20 2.96
CA ALA A 70 13.95 -3.89 1.54
C ALA A 70 14.34 -5.16 0.77
N VAL A 71 13.39 -5.73 0.03
CA VAL A 71 13.57 -7.05 -0.62
C VAL A 71 13.93 -6.96 -2.10
N GLY A 72 14.08 -5.73 -2.63
CA GLY A 72 14.42 -5.50 -4.03
C GLY A 72 13.26 -5.78 -4.99
N HIS A 73 13.59 -5.91 -6.27
CA HIS A 73 12.61 -6.26 -7.30
C HIS A 73 12.04 -7.66 -7.08
N ARG A 74 10.71 -7.80 -7.18
CA ARG A 74 10.01 -9.07 -7.01
C ARG A 74 9.00 -9.28 -8.12
N LEU A 75 8.89 -10.52 -8.61
CA LEU A 75 7.84 -10.94 -9.54
C LEU A 75 6.64 -11.55 -8.82
N ASP A 76 6.84 -12.03 -7.60
CA ASP A 76 5.83 -12.68 -6.76
C ASP A 76 5.16 -11.69 -5.78
N VAL A 77 4.95 -10.43 -6.20
CA VAL A 77 4.34 -9.38 -5.38
C VAL A 77 3.02 -9.81 -4.72
N PRO A 78 2.11 -10.58 -5.40
CA PRO A 78 0.89 -11.07 -4.77
C PRO A 78 1.13 -11.96 -3.54
N ALA A 79 2.24 -12.68 -3.47
CA ALA A 79 2.58 -13.48 -2.29
C ALA A 79 2.82 -12.60 -1.07
N PHE A 80 3.49 -11.45 -1.24
CA PHE A 80 3.67 -10.46 -0.17
C PHE A 80 2.35 -9.79 0.22
N PHE A 81 1.49 -9.44 -0.75
CA PHE A 81 0.17 -8.90 -0.44
C PHE A 81 -0.67 -9.90 0.35
N ASN A 82 -0.63 -11.19 0.02
CA ASN A 82 -1.34 -12.22 0.76
C ASN A 82 -0.84 -12.39 2.21
N LEU A 83 0.39 -12.00 2.53
CA LEU A 83 0.90 -11.94 3.88
C LEU A 83 0.48 -10.65 4.63
N ALA A 84 0.14 -9.58 3.91
CA ALA A 84 -0.09 -8.27 4.49
C ALA A 84 -1.39 -8.18 5.29
N ASP A 85 -1.37 -7.44 6.39
CA ASP A 85 -2.56 -6.96 7.10
C ASP A 85 -3.05 -5.63 6.53
N CYS A 86 -2.15 -4.83 5.96
CA CYS A 86 -2.47 -3.68 5.12
C CYS A 86 -1.33 -3.41 4.13
N VAL A 87 -1.68 -2.73 3.03
CA VAL A 87 -0.75 -2.35 1.98
C VAL A 87 -0.75 -0.83 1.84
N VAL A 88 0.44 -0.24 1.74
CA VAL A 88 0.61 1.19 1.44
C VAL A 88 1.05 1.32 -0.01
N ALA A 89 0.19 1.84 -0.86
CA ALA A 89 0.43 1.85 -2.29
C ALA A 89 -0.38 2.92 -3.04
N VAL A 90 -0.06 3.11 -4.32
CA VAL A 90 -0.81 3.95 -5.27
C VAL A 90 -0.96 3.24 -6.61
N ALA A 91 -1.86 3.74 -7.43
CA ALA A 91 -2.07 3.33 -8.83
C ALA A 91 -2.24 1.81 -8.97
N ARG A 92 -1.54 1.20 -9.96
CA ARG A 92 -1.65 -0.23 -10.23
C ARG A 92 -1.35 -1.10 -9.01
N THR A 93 -0.37 -0.74 -8.23
CA THR A 93 -0.01 -1.48 -7.01
C THR A 93 -1.16 -1.50 -5.99
N ALA A 94 -1.91 -0.40 -5.88
CA ALA A 94 -3.11 -0.34 -5.04
C ALA A 94 -4.21 -1.28 -5.55
N THR A 95 -4.45 -1.32 -6.88
CA THR A 95 -5.43 -2.24 -7.47
C THR A 95 -5.03 -3.71 -7.34
N GLU A 96 -3.74 -4.03 -7.46
CA GLU A 96 -3.22 -5.39 -7.21
C GLU A 96 -3.40 -5.82 -5.74
N ALA A 97 -3.19 -4.91 -4.79
CA ALA A 97 -3.44 -5.19 -3.37
C ALA A 97 -4.94 -5.38 -3.07
N MET A 98 -5.83 -4.57 -3.69
CA MET A 98 -7.28 -4.75 -3.61
C MET A 98 -7.72 -6.12 -4.17
N LEU A 99 -7.14 -6.57 -5.29
CA LEU A 99 -7.41 -7.92 -5.83
C LEU A 99 -7.03 -9.04 -4.85
N CYS A 100 -6.01 -8.81 -4.00
CA CYS A 100 -5.63 -9.71 -2.93
C CYS A 100 -6.47 -9.53 -1.64
N GLU A 101 -7.57 -8.78 -1.68
CA GLU A 101 -8.43 -8.45 -0.53
C GLU A 101 -7.67 -7.81 0.64
N ARG A 102 -6.70 -6.95 0.32
CA ARG A 102 -5.97 -6.23 1.37
C ARG A 102 -6.50 -4.81 1.51
N PRO A 103 -6.67 -4.32 2.75
CA PRO A 103 -6.94 -2.91 2.97
C PRO A 103 -5.75 -2.09 2.47
N VAL A 104 -6.04 -0.98 1.78
CA VAL A 104 -5.04 -0.13 1.16
C VAL A 104 -5.04 1.24 1.82
N ILE A 105 -3.86 1.76 2.09
CA ILE A 105 -3.62 3.16 2.42
C ILE A 105 -3.02 3.82 1.18
N ILE A 106 -3.65 4.85 0.68
CA ILE A 106 -3.18 5.60 -0.49
C ILE A 106 -2.12 6.60 -0.04
N ALA A 107 -0.87 6.26 -0.34
CA ALA A 107 0.31 7.11 -0.14
C ALA A 107 1.37 6.79 -1.19
N GLY A 108 1.90 7.83 -1.84
CA GLY A 108 2.87 7.67 -2.92
C GLY A 108 3.26 9.02 -3.52
N GLU A 109 3.62 9.02 -4.79
CA GLU A 109 3.83 10.27 -5.53
C GLU A 109 2.59 11.16 -5.43
N GLY A 110 2.80 12.43 -5.09
CA GLY A 110 1.74 13.41 -4.84
C GLY A 110 1.29 13.45 -3.37
N GLY A 111 1.78 12.54 -2.49
CA GLY A 111 1.57 12.64 -1.05
C GLY A 111 0.70 11.52 -0.46
N TYR A 112 -0.16 11.90 0.46
CA TYR A 112 -0.95 11.01 1.31
C TYR A 112 -2.45 11.31 1.21
N ARG A 113 -3.28 10.27 1.09
CA ARG A 113 -4.75 10.38 1.04
C ARG A 113 -5.48 9.47 2.03
N GLY A 114 -4.76 8.68 2.83
CA GLY A 114 -5.32 7.87 3.91
C GLY A 114 -5.88 6.52 3.49
N ILE A 115 -6.63 5.90 4.41
CA ILE A 115 -7.25 4.60 4.22
C ILE A 115 -8.29 4.67 3.11
N LEU A 116 -8.22 3.72 2.19
CA LEU A 116 -9.17 3.56 1.11
C LEU A 116 -10.43 2.86 1.62
N THR A 117 -11.49 3.64 1.85
CA THR A 117 -12.80 3.12 2.25
C THR A 117 -13.72 2.92 1.03
N PRO A 118 -14.78 2.09 1.12
CA PRO A 118 -15.72 1.87 0.02
C PRO A 118 -16.29 3.16 -0.56
N GLU A 119 -16.57 4.15 0.29
CA GLU A 119 -17.12 5.45 -0.11
C GLU A 119 -16.12 6.30 -0.91
N ARG A 120 -14.81 6.07 -0.69
CA ARG A 120 -13.72 6.77 -1.37
C ARG A 120 -13.24 6.09 -2.65
N ILE A 121 -13.51 4.80 -2.82
CA ILE A 121 -13.05 4.03 -3.99
C ILE A 121 -13.46 4.68 -5.31
N PRO A 122 -14.74 5.08 -5.56
CA PRO A 122 -15.12 5.69 -6.83
C PRO A 122 -14.40 7.02 -7.09
N LEU A 123 -14.21 7.83 -6.05
CA LEU A 123 -13.50 9.10 -6.15
C LEU A 123 -12.03 8.91 -6.53
N TYR A 124 -11.37 7.92 -5.92
CA TYR A 124 -9.95 7.67 -6.17
C TYR A 124 -9.70 6.91 -7.47
N ALA A 125 -10.68 6.15 -7.95
CA ALA A 125 -10.62 5.47 -9.23
C ALA A 125 -10.50 6.47 -10.40
N GLY A 126 -11.20 7.60 -10.35
CA GLY A 126 -11.08 8.67 -11.35
C GLY A 126 -9.66 9.26 -11.46
N ALA A 127 -8.90 9.25 -10.36
CA ALA A 127 -7.49 9.67 -10.32
C ALA A 127 -6.52 8.47 -10.37
N ASN A 128 -6.97 7.31 -10.86
CA ASN A 128 -6.18 6.06 -10.92
C ASN A 128 -5.52 5.70 -9.58
N PHE A 129 -6.21 5.90 -8.46
CA PHE A 129 -5.71 5.64 -7.10
C PHE A 129 -4.37 6.30 -6.78
N THR A 130 -4.06 7.44 -7.41
CA THR A 130 -2.87 8.25 -7.11
C THR A 130 -3.18 9.28 -6.03
N ALA A 131 -2.12 9.87 -5.45
CA ALA A 131 -2.25 11.00 -4.53
C ALA A 131 -1.99 12.37 -5.21
N ARG A 132 -1.83 12.40 -6.54
CA ARG A 132 -1.49 13.60 -7.31
C ARG A 132 -2.52 14.72 -7.18
N GLU A 133 -3.80 14.37 -7.05
CA GLU A 133 -4.88 15.33 -6.85
C GLU A 133 -5.38 15.29 -5.41
N GLY A 134 -5.18 16.36 -4.67
CA GLY A 134 -5.68 16.52 -3.29
C GLY A 134 -4.94 15.67 -2.24
N GLY A 135 -3.74 15.20 -2.53
CA GLY A 135 -2.86 14.59 -1.53
C GLY A 135 -2.29 15.64 -0.58
N THR A 136 -2.17 15.27 0.70
CA THR A 136 -1.42 16.06 1.69
C THR A 136 0.03 15.59 1.75
N PRO A 137 0.98 16.41 2.26
CA PRO A 137 2.35 15.97 2.44
C PRO A 137 2.45 14.66 3.24
N LEU A 138 3.38 13.80 2.86
CA LEU A 138 3.70 12.59 3.61
C LEU A 138 4.13 12.95 5.03
N ASN A 139 3.52 12.30 6.02
CA ASN A 139 3.81 12.52 7.44
C ASN A 139 3.91 11.17 8.17
N PRO A 140 5.07 10.84 8.76
CA PRO A 140 5.26 9.56 9.45
C PRO A 140 4.28 9.32 10.60
N ALA A 141 3.86 10.39 11.31
CA ALA A 141 2.94 10.25 12.43
C ALA A 141 1.51 9.93 11.96
N VAL A 142 1.05 10.58 10.88
CA VAL A 142 -0.27 10.34 10.29
C VAL A 142 -0.32 8.94 9.68
N LEU A 143 0.71 8.56 8.94
CA LEU A 143 0.80 7.23 8.34
C LEU A 143 0.84 6.12 9.41
N ALA A 144 1.61 6.33 10.49
CA ALA A 144 1.62 5.41 11.63
C ALA A 144 0.24 5.29 12.29
N ALA A 145 -0.50 6.39 12.45
CA ALA A 145 -1.83 6.38 13.07
C ALA A 145 -2.84 5.56 12.24
N ASP A 146 -2.86 5.72 10.92
CA ASP A 146 -3.75 4.95 10.04
C ASP A 146 -3.36 3.46 10.02
N ILE A 147 -2.08 3.14 9.92
CA ILE A 147 -1.62 1.75 10.03
C ILE A 147 -2.05 1.17 11.39
N ALA A 148 -1.81 1.87 12.49
CA ALA A 148 -2.17 1.42 13.83
C ALA A 148 -3.69 1.21 13.97
N SER A 149 -4.50 2.10 13.39
CA SER A 149 -5.96 1.95 13.40
C SER A 149 -6.44 0.68 12.70
N LEU A 150 -5.84 0.34 11.55
CA LEU A 150 -6.14 -0.90 10.84
C LEU A 150 -5.68 -2.14 11.62
N LEU A 151 -4.52 -2.08 12.26
CA LEU A 151 -3.90 -3.20 12.96
C LEU A 151 -4.41 -3.40 14.39
N ALA A 152 -5.22 -2.47 14.92
CA ALA A 152 -5.74 -2.55 16.28
C ALA A 152 -6.45 -3.87 16.54
N PRO A 153 -6.29 -4.48 17.72
CA PRO A 153 -7.02 -5.69 18.09
C PRO A 153 -8.53 -5.51 17.93
N GLY A 154 -9.19 -6.49 17.32
CA GLY A 154 -10.64 -6.44 17.04
C GLY A 154 -11.01 -5.82 15.69
N ASN A 155 -10.06 -5.23 14.94
CA ASN A 155 -10.33 -4.63 13.63
C ASN A 155 -10.16 -5.61 12.44
N GLU A 156 -10.07 -6.92 12.69
CA GLU A 156 -9.97 -7.94 11.64
C GLU A 156 -11.16 -7.90 10.67
N ALA A 157 -12.38 -7.76 11.22
CA ALA A 157 -13.60 -7.67 10.41
C ALA A 157 -13.60 -6.43 9.52
N GLU A 158 -13.10 -5.30 10.02
CA GLU A 158 -12.99 -4.07 9.23
C GLU A 158 -11.93 -4.21 8.13
N ARG A 159 -10.76 -4.77 8.42
CA ARG A 159 -9.76 -5.07 7.38
C ARG A 159 -10.32 -5.95 6.27
N GLN A 160 -11.07 -7.00 6.64
CA GLN A 160 -11.73 -7.88 5.67
C GLN A 160 -12.82 -7.15 4.87
N ARG A 161 -13.60 -6.28 5.50
CA ARG A 161 -14.63 -5.46 4.84
C ARG A 161 -14.01 -4.54 3.79
N LEU A 162 -12.94 -3.82 4.17
CA LEU A 162 -12.21 -2.93 3.27
C LEU A 162 -11.58 -3.70 2.10
N GLY A 163 -10.95 -4.82 2.39
CA GLY A 163 -10.32 -5.66 1.36
C GLY A 163 -11.33 -6.21 0.35
N ARG A 164 -12.47 -6.77 0.83
CA ARG A 164 -13.55 -7.27 -0.04
C ARG A 164 -14.12 -6.17 -0.92
N ALA A 165 -14.46 -5.02 -0.35
CA ALA A 165 -14.99 -3.90 -1.12
C ALA A 165 -14.02 -3.42 -2.21
N GLY A 166 -12.71 -3.39 -1.91
CA GLY A 166 -11.68 -3.10 -2.89
C GLY A 166 -11.67 -4.11 -4.05
N ARG A 167 -11.66 -5.41 -3.73
CA ARG A 167 -11.70 -6.48 -4.74
C ARG A 167 -12.96 -6.43 -5.59
N GLU A 168 -14.13 -6.29 -4.97
CA GLU A 168 -15.42 -6.20 -5.68
C GLU A 168 -15.39 -5.06 -6.70
N PHE A 169 -14.90 -3.89 -6.29
CA PHE A 169 -14.78 -2.75 -7.20
C PHE A 169 -13.83 -3.05 -8.37
N VAL A 170 -12.63 -3.58 -8.11
CA VAL A 170 -11.65 -3.85 -9.16
C VAL A 170 -12.16 -4.89 -10.14
N VAL A 171 -12.77 -5.98 -9.66
CA VAL A 171 -13.35 -7.01 -10.52
C VAL A 171 -14.48 -6.45 -11.37
N ALA A 172 -15.38 -5.66 -10.78
CA ALA A 172 -16.52 -5.09 -11.51
C ALA A 172 -16.12 -4.01 -12.52
N SER A 173 -15.07 -3.22 -12.24
CA SER A 173 -14.78 -2.00 -13.00
C SER A 173 -13.51 -2.06 -13.84
N LEU A 174 -12.53 -2.89 -13.44
CA LEU A 174 -11.18 -2.91 -14.02
C LEU A 174 -10.78 -4.30 -14.53
N SER A 175 -11.68 -5.29 -14.51
CA SER A 175 -11.42 -6.58 -15.16
C SER A 175 -11.28 -6.41 -16.67
N ILE A 176 -10.61 -7.34 -17.33
CA ILE A 176 -10.42 -7.30 -18.79
C ILE A 176 -11.76 -7.33 -19.52
N GLU A 177 -12.74 -8.09 -19.00
CA GLU A 177 -14.09 -8.17 -19.55
C GLU A 177 -14.80 -6.80 -19.46
N SER A 178 -14.76 -6.17 -18.27
CA SER A 178 -15.40 -4.87 -18.03
C SER A 178 -14.75 -3.75 -18.85
N VAL A 179 -13.43 -3.75 -18.95
CA VAL A 179 -12.69 -2.74 -19.75
C VAL A 179 -12.94 -2.96 -21.24
N THR A 180 -12.92 -4.22 -21.71
CA THR A 180 -13.19 -4.54 -23.12
C THR A 180 -14.59 -4.16 -23.52
N ALA A 181 -15.61 -4.45 -22.70
CA ALA A 181 -16.99 -4.05 -22.99
C ALA A 181 -17.09 -2.53 -23.20
N ARG A 182 -16.53 -1.72 -22.30
CA ARG A 182 -16.54 -0.25 -22.43
C ARG A 182 -15.79 0.26 -23.68
N ILE A 183 -14.70 -0.40 -24.06
CA ILE A 183 -13.97 -0.05 -25.30
C ILE A 183 -14.85 -0.35 -26.53
N LEU A 184 -15.54 -1.49 -26.54
CA LEU A 184 -16.44 -1.84 -27.63
C LEU A 184 -17.63 -0.89 -27.74
N ASP A 185 -18.19 -0.44 -26.60
CA ASP A 185 -19.25 0.58 -26.58
C ASP A 185 -18.79 1.88 -27.24
N VAL A 186 -17.57 2.36 -26.92
CA VAL A 186 -16.98 3.56 -27.55
C VAL A 186 -16.82 3.36 -29.06
N TYR A 187 -16.36 2.20 -29.53
CA TYR A 187 -16.28 1.93 -30.97
C TYR A 187 -17.64 1.92 -31.65
N ALA A 188 -18.67 1.38 -30.98
CA ALA A 188 -20.02 1.36 -31.54
C ALA A 188 -20.65 2.77 -31.64
N GLU A 189 -20.26 3.70 -30.79
CA GLU A 189 -20.74 5.10 -30.84
C GLU A 189 -20.06 5.93 -31.96
N VAL A 190 -18.88 5.51 -32.42
CA VAL A 190 -18.06 6.27 -33.39
C VAL A 190 -18.21 5.73 -34.83
N LEU A 191 -18.68 4.51 -34.98
CA LEU A 191 -18.91 3.83 -36.28
C LEU A 191 -20.35 4.01 -36.74
#